data_0fe623a447fbad65cba8c144d62319f9
#
_entry.id   0fe623a447fbad65cba8c144d62319f9
#
_cell.length_a   1.000
_cell.length_b   1.000
_cell.length_c   1.000
_cell.angle_alpha   90.00
_cell.angle_beta   90.00
_cell.angle_gamma   90.00
#
_symmetry.space_group_name_H-M   'P 1'
#
loop_
_entity.id
_entity.type
_entity.pdbx_description
1 polymer ?
#
loop_
_entity_poly.entity_id
_entity_poly.type
_entity_poly.pdbx_seq_one_letter_code
_entity_poly.pdbx_strand_id
1 'polypeptide(L)'
;SEYLVKASLLDFGNKVFVLVFLLGFSFHLHKITHGFRKRKNKISVKKILKNVFLEPINLVLVASTLMLSFGFNIDQVPEILVNFISRLKDTLTPLVLIFIGLSIIFAKDALKEIIPILLIRAGICLLITSLLIHFLGVVNRSEIAFYLILAFSSVSFWPFAHMTLIHKIEKNGNSKKRTFDIAFGLNFLAYSLPFSTILILLFLSNSDKLTNLPSLLIFSLSMITVGFLIMLISSKLDYLEQKNLEKKKKKSLIYFYKMFL
;
A
#
# COMPACT_ATOMS: atom_id res chain seq x y z
N SER A 1 16.11 -14.82 15.22
CA SER A 1 14.70 -15.17 15.44
C SER A 1 13.90 -14.07 16.16
N GLU A 2 14.52 -13.26 17.04
CA GLU A 2 13.85 -12.17 17.78
C GLU A 2 13.20 -11.13 16.85
N TYR A 3 13.90 -10.69 15.81
CA TYR A 3 13.35 -9.76 14.82
C TYR A 3 12.16 -10.32 14.04
N LEU A 4 12.10 -11.63 13.85
CA LEU A 4 10.96 -12.28 13.19
C LEU A 4 9.70 -12.21 14.05
N VAL A 5 9.83 -12.39 15.36
CA VAL A 5 8.73 -12.23 16.33
C VAL A 5 8.26 -10.77 16.38
N LYS A 6 9.21 -9.81 16.48
CA LYS A 6 8.89 -8.37 16.42
C LYS A 6 8.18 -7.99 15.13
N ALA A 7 8.64 -8.49 13.97
CA ALA A 7 7.99 -8.24 12.68
C ALA A 7 6.57 -8.80 12.63
N SER A 8 6.37 -10.02 13.12
CA SER A 8 5.04 -10.66 13.16
C SER A 8 4.06 -9.90 14.05
N LEU A 9 4.50 -9.41 15.21
CA LEU A 9 3.69 -8.61 16.12
C LEU A 9 3.31 -7.26 15.50
N LEU A 10 4.24 -6.60 14.82
CA LEU A 10 3.99 -5.34 14.13
C LEU A 10 3.03 -5.53 12.93
N ASP A 11 3.18 -6.61 12.17
CA ASP A 11 2.26 -6.94 11.09
C ASP A 11 0.86 -7.25 11.63
N PHE A 12 0.76 -7.97 12.74
CA PHE A 12 -0.53 -8.20 13.42
C PHE A 12 -1.17 -6.89 13.88
N GLY A 13 -0.40 -6.00 14.53
CA GLY A 13 -0.88 -4.68 14.94
C GLY A 13 -1.35 -3.84 13.77
N ASN A 14 -0.62 -3.83 12.66
CA ASN A 14 -1.01 -3.18 11.42
C ASN A 14 -2.32 -3.75 10.86
N LYS A 15 -2.50 -5.06 10.85
CA LYS A 15 -3.75 -5.71 10.41
C LYS A 15 -4.93 -5.30 11.28
N VAL A 16 -4.77 -5.31 12.61
CA VAL A 16 -5.83 -4.86 13.54
C VAL A 16 -6.20 -3.40 13.27
N PHE A 17 -5.20 -2.52 13.11
CA PHE A 17 -5.45 -1.11 12.79
C PHE A 17 -6.22 -0.96 11.48
N VAL A 18 -5.76 -1.60 10.41
CA VAL A 18 -6.39 -1.51 9.09
C VAL A 18 -7.83 -2.05 9.11
N LEU A 19 -8.08 -3.14 9.81
CA LEU A 19 -9.40 -3.76 9.88
C LEU A 19 -10.40 -2.96 10.71
N VAL A 20 -9.96 -2.33 11.78
CA VAL A 20 -10.85 -1.58 12.67
C VAL A 20 -11.02 -0.15 12.18
N PHE A 21 -9.92 0.58 12.03
CA PHE A 21 -9.96 2.02 11.72
C PHE A 21 -10.18 2.30 10.24
N LEU A 22 -9.44 1.63 9.35
CA LEU A 22 -9.50 1.94 7.93
C LEU A 22 -10.81 1.46 7.28
N LEU A 23 -11.34 0.33 7.74
CA LEU A 23 -12.66 -0.13 7.32
C LEU A 23 -13.74 0.86 7.73
N GLY A 24 -13.72 1.33 9.00
CA GLY A 24 -14.63 2.35 9.50
C GLY A 24 -14.55 3.65 8.71
N PHE A 25 -13.32 4.11 8.41
CA PHE A 25 -13.06 5.28 7.61
C PHE A 25 -13.57 5.13 6.15
N SER A 26 -13.38 3.97 5.54
CA SER A 26 -13.88 3.67 4.20
C SER A 26 -15.40 3.75 4.11
N PHE A 27 -16.10 3.23 5.12
CA PHE A 27 -17.56 3.38 5.21
C PHE A 27 -18.00 4.82 5.48
N HIS A 28 -17.22 5.58 6.24
CA HIS A 28 -17.48 7.00 6.46
C HIS A 28 -17.38 7.80 5.16
N LEU A 29 -16.33 7.58 4.37
CA LEU A 29 -16.19 8.19 3.04
C LEU A 29 -17.34 7.81 2.10
N HIS A 30 -17.72 6.53 2.07
CA HIS A 30 -18.88 6.08 1.29
C HIS A 30 -20.17 6.83 1.69
N LYS A 31 -20.37 7.04 2.98
CA LYS A 31 -21.53 7.78 3.51
C LYS A 31 -21.52 9.26 3.11
N ILE A 32 -20.35 9.91 3.13
CA ILE A 32 -20.20 11.30 2.66
C ILE A 32 -20.52 11.40 1.17
N THR A 33 -20.01 10.48 0.35
CA THR A 33 -20.17 10.51 -1.11
C THR A 33 -21.61 10.29 -1.55
N HIS A 34 -22.36 9.44 -0.83
CA HIS A 34 -23.73 9.01 -1.22
C HIS A 34 -24.84 9.62 -0.37
N GLY A 35 -24.50 10.42 0.65
CA GLY A 35 -25.45 10.98 1.60
C GLY A 35 -26.07 9.93 2.54
N PHE A 36 -26.92 10.39 3.45
CA PHE A 36 -27.59 9.56 4.49
C PHE A 36 -28.79 8.76 3.94
N ARG A 37 -28.73 8.21 2.73
CA ARG A 37 -29.81 7.34 2.28
C ARG A 37 -29.92 6.13 3.20
N LYS A 38 -31.02 6.04 3.93
CA LYS A 38 -31.39 4.88 4.77
C LYS A 38 -31.42 3.62 3.88
N ARG A 39 -30.33 2.87 3.84
CA ARG A 39 -30.30 1.57 3.18
C ARG A 39 -30.89 0.53 4.10
N LYS A 40 -31.87 -0.25 3.62
CA LYS A 40 -32.51 -1.39 4.31
C LYS A 40 -31.55 -2.55 4.60
N ASN A 41 -30.40 -2.65 3.94
CA ASN A 41 -29.42 -3.70 4.19
C ASN A 41 -28.31 -3.19 5.12
N LYS A 42 -28.47 -3.44 6.41
CA LYS A 42 -27.39 -3.33 7.39
C LYS A 42 -26.30 -4.33 7.00
N ILE A 43 -25.17 -3.85 6.50
CA ILE A 43 -23.98 -4.69 6.35
C ILE A 43 -23.57 -5.08 7.75
N SER A 44 -23.70 -6.37 8.05
CA SER A 44 -23.35 -6.88 9.38
C SER A 44 -21.83 -6.83 9.52
N VAL A 45 -21.32 -5.90 10.32
CA VAL A 45 -19.91 -5.81 10.71
C VAL A 45 -19.41 -7.18 11.22
N LYS A 46 -20.28 -7.93 11.92
CA LYS A 46 -20.01 -9.29 12.38
C LYS A 46 -19.69 -10.25 11.21
N LYS A 47 -20.37 -10.12 10.06
CA LYS A 47 -20.11 -10.95 8.88
C LYS A 47 -18.77 -10.60 8.24
N ILE A 48 -18.41 -9.32 8.22
CA ILE A 48 -17.12 -8.85 7.70
C ILE A 48 -15.99 -9.33 8.60
N LEU A 49 -16.10 -9.12 9.92
CA LEU A 49 -15.14 -9.62 10.91
C LEU A 49 -14.98 -11.14 10.81
N LYS A 50 -16.08 -11.89 10.70
CA LYS A 50 -16.03 -13.34 10.52
C LYS A 50 -15.23 -13.73 9.28
N ASN A 51 -15.46 -13.07 8.15
CA ASN A 51 -14.74 -13.37 6.91
C ASN A 51 -13.24 -13.06 7.02
N VAL A 52 -12.89 -12.00 7.73
CA VAL A 52 -11.51 -11.61 8.01
C VAL A 52 -10.81 -12.63 8.90
N PHE A 53 -11.45 -13.05 10.00
CA PHE A 53 -10.90 -14.10 10.88
C PHE A 53 -10.78 -15.47 10.18
N LEU A 54 -11.67 -15.76 9.24
CA LEU A 54 -11.64 -17.00 8.45
C LEU A 54 -10.71 -16.95 7.25
N GLU A 55 -10.02 -15.82 7.04
CA GLU A 55 -9.02 -15.74 5.98
C GLU A 55 -7.84 -16.67 6.26
N PRO A 56 -7.36 -17.44 5.24
CA PRO A 56 -6.33 -18.46 5.44
C PRO A 56 -5.07 -17.94 6.15
N ILE A 57 -4.63 -16.73 5.82
CA ILE A 57 -3.43 -16.12 6.44
C ILE A 57 -3.65 -15.87 7.94
N ASN A 58 -4.82 -15.35 8.31
CA ASN A 58 -5.13 -15.07 9.71
C ASN A 58 -5.32 -16.36 10.51
N LEU A 59 -5.92 -17.38 9.91
CA LEU A 59 -6.02 -18.72 10.53
C LEU A 59 -4.65 -19.33 10.79
N VAL A 60 -3.73 -19.24 9.82
CA VAL A 60 -2.35 -19.73 9.98
C VAL A 60 -1.62 -18.96 11.08
N LEU A 61 -1.78 -17.62 11.13
CA LEU A 61 -1.18 -16.79 12.19
C LEU A 61 -1.71 -17.18 13.58
N VAL A 62 -3.02 -17.31 13.74
CA VAL A 62 -3.63 -17.71 15.02
C VAL A 62 -3.19 -19.12 15.40
N ALA A 63 -3.24 -20.07 14.48
CA ALA A 63 -2.81 -21.43 14.72
C ALA A 63 -1.33 -21.49 15.12
N SER A 64 -0.44 -20.80 14.41
CA SER A 64 0.98 -20.74 14.73
C SER A 64 1.25 -20.11 16.09
N THR A 65 0.54 -19.04 16.43
CA THR A 65 0.66 -18.38 17.75
C THR A 65 0.20 -19.31 18.86
N LEU A 66 -0.91 -20.02 18.68
CA LEU A 66 -1.40 -21.01 19.64
C LEU A 66 -0.41 -22.16 19.81
N MET A 67 0.13 -22.72 18.71
CA MET A 67 1.12 -23.80 18.78
C MET A 67 2.37 -23.35 19.57
N LEU A 68 2.88 -22.15 19.30
CA LEU A 68 4.00 -21.57 20.06
C LEU A 68 3.67 -21.37 21.54
N SER A 69 2.44 -20.93 21.86
CA SER A 69 1.99 -20.73 23.24
C SER A 69 1.88 -22.05 24.03
N PHE A 70 1.65 -23.17 23.33
CA PHE A 70 1.65 -24.51 23.91
C PHE A 70 3.03 -25.17 23.89
N GLY A 71 4.09 -24.44 23.52
CA GLY A 71 5.47 -24.95 23.50
C GLY A 71 5.79 -25.87 22.32
N PHE A 72 4.94 -25.94 21.30
CA PHE A 72 5.23 -26.67 20.07
C PHE A 72 6.30 -25.93 19.26
N ASN A 73 7.44 -26.57 19.06
CA ASN A 73 8.53 -26.07 18.23
C ASN A 73 8.53 -26.75 16.86
N ILE A 74 9.19 -26.10 15.91
CA ILE A 74 9.31 -26.61 14.53
C ILE A 74 10.02 -27.97 14.48
N ASP A 75 10.88 -28.26 15.47
CA ASP A 75 11.61 -29.51 15.59
C ASP A 75 10.69 -30.72 15.88
N GLN A 76 9.47 -30.48 16.31
CA GLN A 76 8.45 -31.51 16.57
C GLN A 76 7.56 -31.78 15.34
N VAL A 77 7.72 -30.98 14.28
CA VAL A 77 6.97 -31.12 13.03
C VAL A 77 7.65 -32.16 12.15
N PRO A 78 6.90 -33.11 11.53
CA PRO A 78 7.47 -34.08 10.61
C PRO A 78 8.30 -33.41 9.52
N GLU A 79 9.50 -33.97 9.26
CA GLU A 79 10.49 -33.41 8.31
C GLU A 79 9.90 -33.16 6.92
N ILE A 80 8.97 -34.03 6.47
CA ILE A 80 8.25 -33.88 5.19
C ILE A 80 7.49 -32.56 5.13
N LEU A 81 6.79 -32.19 6.21
CA LEU A 81 6.04 -30.92 6.28
C LEU A 81 6.97 -29.71 6.36
N VAL A 82 8.05 -29.80 7.11
CA VAL A 82 9.07 -28.75 7.19
C VAL A 82 9.69 -28.49 5.82
N ASN A 83 10.06 -29.55 5.11
CA ASN A 83 10.62 -29.47 3.77
C ASN A 83 9.61 -28.92 2.75
N PHE A 84 8.35 -29.29 2.85
CA PHE A 84 7.29 -28.76 1.99
C PHE A 84 7.10 -27.25 2.22
N ILE A 85 6.98 -26.81 3.47
CA ILE A 85 6.85 -25.38 3.84
C ILE A 85 8.08 -24.58 3.38
N SER A 86 9.28 -25.14 3.55
CA SER A 86 10.51 -24.48 3.09
C SER A 86 10.50 -24.29 1.57
N ARG A 87 10.13 -25.29 0.79
CA ARG A 87 10.03 -25.17 -0.67
C ARG A 87 8.98 -24.15 -1.11
N LEU A 88 7.82 -24.08 -0.43
CA LEU A 88 6.83 -23.03 -0.67
C LEU A 88 7.39 -21.63 -0.39
N LYS A 89 8.12 -21.48 0.71
CA LYS A 89 8.80 -20.22 1.07
C LYS A 89 9.79 -19.81 -0.03
N ASP A 90 10.59 -20.74 -0.53
CA ASP A 90 11.60 -20.47 -1.57
C ASP A 90 10.94 -20.07 -2.90
N THR A 91 9.74 -20.54 -3.17
CA THR A 91 8.95 -20.19 -4.37
C THR A 91 8.38 -18.77 -4.28
N LEU A 92 8.23 -18.20 -3.09
CA LEU A 92 7.62 -16.88 -2.88
C LEU A 92 8.39 -15.77 -3.61
N THR A 93 9.73 -15.77 -3.52
CA THR A 93 10.58 -14.73 -4.14
C THR A 93 10.43 -14.69 -5.67
N PRO A 94 10.54 -15.81 -6.42
CA PRO A 94 10.28 -15.81 -7.86
C PRO A 94 8.87 -15.35 -8.23
N LEU A 95 7.84 -15.76 -7.48
CA LEU A 95 6.46 -15.32 -7.72
C LEU A 95 6.30 -13.81 -7.53
N VAL A 96 6.91 -13.25 -6.49
CA VAL A 96 6.91 -11.79 -6.25
C VAL A 96 7.60 -11.06 -7.40
N LEU A 97 8.74 -11.54 -7.90
CA LEU A 97 9.45 -10.93 -9.02
C LEU A 97 8.62 -10.98 -10.32
N ILE A 98 7.94 -12.08 -10.59
CA ILE A 98 7.03 -12.20 -11.75
C ILE A 98 5.88 -11.20 -11.59
N PHE A 99 5.26 -11.12 -10.41
CA PHE A 99 4.19 -10.16 -10.14
C PHE A 99 4.65 -8.70 -10.33
N ILE A 100 5.85 -8.37 -9.86
CA ILE A 100 6.45 -7.05 -10.07
C ILE A 100 6.59 -6.76 -11.57
N GLY A 101 7.18 -7.70 -12.33
CA GLY A 101 7.39 -7.54 -13.76
C GLY A 101 6.09 -7.32 -14.53
N LEU A 102 5.07 -8.14 -14.24
CA LEU A 102 3.74 -8.02 -14.85
C LEU A 102 3.06 -6.69 -14.48
N SER A 103 3.17 -6.27 -13.23
CA SER A 103 2.56 -5.02 -12.75
C SER A 103 3.14 -3.79 -13.47
N ILE A 104 4.45 -3.76 -13.68
CA ILE A 104 5.11 -2.66 -14.41
C ILE A 104 4.65 -2.58 -15.86
N ILE A 105 4.43 -3.73 -16.53
CA ILE A 105 3.98 -3.76 -17.93
C ILE A 105 2.56 -3.22 -18.07
N PHE A 106 1.64 -3.63 -17.20
CA PHE A 106 0.22 -3.31 -17.34
C PHE A 106 -0.17 -1.90 -16.87
N ALA A 107 0.64 -1.23 -16.08
CA ALA A 107 0.24 0.02 -15.43
C ALA A 107 1.16 1.23 -15.74
N LYS A 108 1.85 1.22 -16.90
CA LYS A 108 2.80 2.30 -17.29
C LYS A 108 2.18 3.71 -17.19
N ASP A 109 0.94 3.87 -17.62
CA ASP A 109 0.29 5.18 -17.67
C ASP A 109 -0.04 5.74 -16.27
N ALA A 110 -0.23 4.87 -15.30
CA ALA A 110 -0.49 5.26 -13.92
C ALA A 110 0.78 5.67 -13.14
N LEU A 111 1.97 5.40 -13.66
CA LEU A 111 3.25 5.69 -12.97
C LEU A 111 3.41 7.15 -12.59
N LYS A 112 3.02 8.06 -13.49
CA LYS A 112 3.18 9.51 -13.28
C LYS A 112 2.43 10.01 -12.05
N GLU A 113 1.29 9.40 -11.73
CA GLU A 113 0.47 9.76 -10.58
C GLU A 113 0.87 8.99 -9.32
N ILE A 114 1.25 7.71 -9.47
CA ILE A 114 1.50 6.80 -8.35
C ILE A 114 2.87 7.04 -7.71
N ILE A 115 3.93 7.22 -8.50
CA ILE A 115 5.30 7.37 -7.98
C ILE A 115 5.43 8.56 -7.01
N PRO A 116 4.92 9.78 -7.31
CA PRO A 116 5.02 10.88 -6.36
C PRO A 116 4.29 10.60 -5.05
N ILE A 117 3.13 9.94 -5.09
CA ILE A 117 2.39 9.59 -3.88
C ILE A 117 3.17 8.56 -3.05
N LEU A 118 3.80 7.57 -3.68
CA LEU A 118 4.64 6.59 -3.00
C LEU A 118 5.89 7.23 -2.36
N LEU A 119 6.51 8.19 -3.04
CA LEU A 119 7.64 8.96 -2.50
C LEU A 119 7.24 9.76 -1.27
N ILE A 120 6.14 10.51 -1.34
CA ILE A 120 5.62 11.29 -0.21
C ILE A 120 5.29 10.36 0.95
N ARG A 121 4.59 9.25 0.70
CA ARG A 121 4.26 8.25 1.72
C ARG A 121 5.52 7.71 2.39
N ALA A 122 6.49 7.25 1.60
CA ALA A 122 7.73 6.68 2.12
C ALA A 122 8.52 7.72 2.93
N GLY A 123 8.59 8.96 2.45
CA GLY A 123 9.24 10.05 3.16
C GLY A 123 8.56 10.38 4.50
N ILE A 124 7.22 10.43 4.55
CA ILE A 124 6.46 10.66 5.79
C ILE A 124 6.66 9.49 6.77
N CYS A 125 6.56 8.24 6.30
CA CYS A 125 6.79 7.06 7.14
C CYS A 125 8.21 7.06 7.71
N LEU A 126 9.22 7.37 6.89
CA LEU A 126 10.61 7.47 7.31
C LEU A 126 10.82 8.56 8.34
N LEU A 127 10.22 9.75 8.14
CA LEU A 127 10.30 10.88 9.07
C LEU A 127 9.72 10.50 10.43
N ILE A 128 8.52 9.93 10.47
CA ILE A 128 7.87 9.51 11.72
C ILE A 128 8.71 8.44 12.42
N THR A 129 9.18 7.42 11.66
CA THR A 129 10.00 6.34 12.22
C THR A 129 11.32 6.86 12.77
N SER A 130 11.99 7.80 12.08
CA SER A 130 13.24 8.40 12.53
C SER A 130 13.06 9.19 13.82
N LEU A 131 11.96 9.93 13.94
CA LEU A 131 11.62 10.65 15.17
C LEU A 131 11.33 9.67 16.32
N LEU A 132 10.57 8.60 16.06
CA LEU A 132 10.28 7.58 17.08
C LEU A 132 11.55 6.88 17.56
N ILE A 133 12.45 6.48 16.66
CA ILE A 133 13.77 5.90 17.00
C ILE A 133 14.55 6.82 17.92
N HIS A 134 14.56 8.13 17.61
CA HIS A 134 15.25 9.12 18.41
C HIS A 134 14.62 9.28 19.80
N PHE A 135 13.30 9.45 19.88
CA PHE A 135 12.60 9.61 21.16
C PHE A 135 12.66 8.38 22.06
N LEU A 136 12.67 7.18 21.47
CA LEU A 136 12.79 5.93 22.21
C LEU A 136 14.24 5.58 22.58
N GLY A 137 15.22 6.38 22.15
CA GLY A 137 16.62 6.16 22.44
C GLY A 137 17.19 4.86 21.87
N VAL A 138 16.69 4.40 20.73
CA VAL A 138 17.18 3.17 20.07
C VAL A 138 18.57 3.43 19.50
N VAL A 139 19.59 2.75 20.03
CA VAL A 139 21.00 2.92 19.65
C VAL A 139 21.52 1.76 18.82
N ASN A 140 20.90 0.59 18.92
CA ASN A 140 21.34 -0.61 18.22
C ASN A 140 21.07 -0.48 16.71
N ARG A 141 22.16 -0.54 15.91
CA ARG A 141 22.08 -0.40 14.44
C ARG A 141 21.14 -1.41 13.78
N SER A 142 21.13 -2.65 14.25
CA SER A 142 20.26 -3.70 13.70
C SER A 142 18.77 -3.40 13.99
N GLU A 143 18.45 -2.83 15.16
CA GLU A 143 17.09 -2.40 15.47
C GLU A 143 16.69 -1.19 14.66
N ILE A 144 17.57 -0.21 14.50
CA ILE A 144 17.33 0.96 13.64
C ILE A 144 17.03 0.48 12.21
N ALA A 145 17.88 -0.39 11.64
CA ALA A 145 17.69 -0.94 10.32
C ALA A 145 16.34 -1.69 10.20
N PHE A 146 15.97 -2.46 11.22
CA PHE A 146 14.70 -3.18 11.25
C PHE A 146 13.49 -2.23 11.19
N TYR A 147 13.46 -1.17 12.02
CA TYR A 147 12.37 -0.20 12.00
C TYR A 147 12.30 0.60 10.69
N LEU A 148 13.45 0.91 10.10
CA LEU A 148 13.50 1.62 8.82
C LEU A 148 13.03 0.76 7.65
N ILE A 149 13.36 -0.55 7.63
CA ILE A 149 12.82 -1.49 6.66
C ILE A 149 11.29 -1.55 6.75
N LEU A 150 10.74 -1.54 7.96
CA LEU A 150 9.29 -1.50 8.17
C LEU A 150 8.67 -0.20 7.63
N ALA A 151 9.35 0.95 7.81
CA ALA A 151 8.89 2.22 7.26
C ALA A 151 8.80 2.20 5.73
N PHE A 152 9.69 1.48 5.06
CA PHE A 152 9.69 1.29 3.61
C PHE A 152 8.79 0.15 3.12
N SER A 153 8.10 -0.56 3.99
CA SER A 153 7.23 -1.67 3.60
C SER A 153 6.19 -1.26 2.54
N SER A 154 5.82 -2.19 1.68
CA SER A 154 4.80 -1.98 0.65
C SER A 154 3.43 -1.69 1.26
N VAL A 155 2.52 -1.17 0.43
CA VAL A 155 1.12 -0.97 0.85
C VAL A 155 0.46 -2.32 1.08
N SER A 156 -0.28 -2.44 2.18
CA SER A 156 -1.05 -3.63 2.50
C SER A 156 -2.18 -3.86 1.49
N PHE A 157 -2.51 -5.11 1.24
CA PHE A 157 -3.65 -5.50 0.39
C PHE A 157 -5.02 -5.08 1.00
N TRP A 158 -5.12 -4.98 2.31
CA TRP A 158 -6.38 -4.73 3.02
C TRP A 158 -7.11 -3.45 2.62
N PRO A 159 -6.47 -2.29 2.48
CA PRO A 159 -7.12 -1.09 1.98
C PRO A 159 -7.80 -1.31 0.62
N PHE A 160 -7.13 -2.03 -0.28
CA PHE A 160 -7.68 -2.39 -1.58
C PHE A 160 -8.90 -3.32 -1.45
N ALA A 161 -8.85 -4.30 -0.53
CA ALA A 161 -9.99 -5.17 -0.24
C ALA A 161 -11.20 -4.38 0.28
N HIS A 162 -10.98 -3.35 1.11
CA HIS A 162 -12.05 -2.45 1.57
C HIS A 162 -12.65 -1.61 0.44
N MET A 163 -11.80 -1.10 -0.46
CA MET A 163 -12.26 -0.36 -1.64
C MET A 163 -13.13 -1.24 -2.55
N THR A 164 -12.71 -2.48 -2.81
CA THR A 164 -13.47 -3.45 -3.62
C THR A 164 -14.78 -3.85 -2.97
N LEU A 165 -14.81 -3.99 -1.64
CA LEU A 165 -16.04 -4.24 -0.90
C LEU A 165 -17.06 -3.12 -1.08
N ILE A 166 -16.63 -1.86 -0.92
CA ILE A 166 -17.50 -0.69 -1.10
C ILE A 166 -17.97 -0.60 -2.55
N HIS A 167 -17.09 -0.82 -3.51
CA HIS A 167 -17.46 -0.86 -4.92
C HIS A 167 -18.53 -1.90 -5.23
N LYS A 168 -18.43 -3.11 -4.66
CA LYS A 168 -19.44 -4.17 -4.78
C LYS A 168 -20.79 -3.74 -4.20
N ILE A 169 -20.77 -3.02 -3.08
CA ILE A 169 -21.97 -2.47 -2.46
C ILE A 169 -22.63 -1.41 -3.38
N GLU A 170 -21.84 -0.53 -3.96
CA GLU A 170 -22.28 0.51 -4.88
C GLU A 170 -22.88 -0.08 -6.17
N LYS A 171 -22.21 -1.11 -6.72
CA LYS A 171 -22.69 -1.83 -7.90
C LYS A 171 -24.06 -2.47 -7.65
N ASN A 172 -24.22 -3.17 -6.53
CA ASN A 172 -25.49 -3.82 -6.15
C ASN A 172 -26.61 -2.81 -5.84
N GLY A 173 -26.25 -1.57 -5.53
CA GLY A 173 -27.21 -0.48 -5.27
C GLY A 173 -27.50 0.40 -6.47
N ASN A 174 -27.08 0.01 -7.68
CA ASN A 174 -27.23 0.80 -8.92
C ASN A 174 -26.76 2.27 -8.76
N SER A 175 -25.75 2.52 -7.94
CA SER A 175 -25.21 3.85 -7.75
C SER A 175 -24.37 4.28 -8.97
N LYS A 176 -24.68 5.44 -9.54
CA LYS A 176 -23.88 6.06 -10.62
C LYS A 176 -22.56 6.67 -10.09
N LYS A 177 -22.56 7.10 -8.82
CA LYS A 177 -21.35 7.66 -8.17
C LYS A 177 -20.49 6.56 -7.60
N ARG A 178 -19.18 6.69 -7.73
CA ARG A 178 -18.17 5.79 -7.15
C ARG A 178 -17.44 6.52 -6.04
N THR A 179 -17.23 5.85 -4.90
CA THR A 179 -16.43 6.40 -3.79
C THR A 179 -14.94 6.23 -4.08
N PHE A 180 -14.56 5.10 -4.70
CA PHE A 180 -13.17 4.76 -4.98
C PHE A 180 -12.97 4.34 -6.43
N ASP A 181 -11.82 4.70 -6.98
CA ASP A 181 -11.31 4.17 -8.23
C ASP A 181 -10.53 2.86 -7.96
N ILE A 182 -11.14 1.75 -8.37
CA ILE A 182 -10.57 0.41 -8.14
C ILE A 182 -9.34 0.18 -9.02
N ALA A 183 -9.34 0.70 -10.26
CA ALA A 183 -8.21 0.55 -11.17
C ALA A 183 -6.98 1.28 -10.62
N PHE A 184 -7.16 2.51 -10.15
CA PHE A 184 -6.10 3.26 -9.48
C PHE A 184 -5.60 2.54 -8.22
N GLY A 185 -6.51 2.03 -7.37
CA GLY A 185 -6.15 1.30 -6.16
C GLY A 185 -5.34 0.03 -6.44
N LEU A 186 -5.72 -0.73 -7.49
CA LEU A 186 -4.98 -1.92 -7.92
C LEU A 186 -3.58 -1.56 -8.44
N ASN A 187 -3.48 -0.54 -9.28
CA ASN A 187 -2.21 -0.07 -9.81
C ASN A 187 -1.30 0.44 -8.68
N PHE A 188 -1.86 1.18 -7.71
CA PHE A 188 -1.13 1.66 -6.55
C PHE A 188 -0.56 0.51 -5.71
N LEU A 189 -1.34 -0.53 -5.47
CA LEU A 189 -0.88 -1.75 -4.79
C LEU A 189 0.25 -2.43 -5.58
N ALA A 190 0.06 -2.61 -6.90
CA ALA A 190 1.01 -3.26 -7.78
C ALA A 190 2.37 -2.55 -7.81
N TYR A 191 2.38 -1.21 -7.93
CA TYR A 191 3.62 -0.43 -7.96
C TYR A 191 4.28 -0.25 -6.60
N SER A 192 3.50 -0.30 -5.50
CA SER A 192 4.04 -0.13 -4.16
C SER A 192 5.08 -1.20 -3.81
N LEU A 193 4.93 -2.42 -4.33
CA LEU A 193 5.79 -3.55 -4.02
C LEU A 193 7.20 -3.40 -4.63
N PRO A 194 7.38 -3.18 -5.95
CA PRO A 194 8.70 -2.94 -6.54
C PRO A 194 9.35 -1.67 -5.98
N PHE A 195 8.57 -0.60 -5.79
CA PHE A 195 9.07 0.65 -5.22
C PHE A 195 9.65 0.44 -3.82
N SER A 196 8.93 -0.24 -2.93
CA SER A 196 9.39 -0.56 -1.58
C SER A 196 10.63 -1.46 -1.60
N THR A 197 10.65 -2.46 -2.47
CA THR A 197 11.81 -3.36 -2.61
C THR A 197 13.06 -2.59 -3.00
N ILE A 198 12.96 -1.70 -3.99
CA ILE A 198 14.08 -0.84 -4.42
C ILE A 198 14.56 0.04 -3.27
N LEU A 199 13.64 0.69 -2.52
CA LEU A 199 14.02 1.53 -1.40
C LEU A 199 14.70 0.75 -0.28
N ILE A 200 14.20 -0.43 0.06
CA ILE A 200 14.82 -1.30 1.08
C ILE A 200 16.22 -1.71 0.66
N LEU A 201 16.41 -2.12 -0.60
CA LEU A 201 17.72 -2.49 -1.12
C LEU A 201 18.70 -1.33 -1.13
N LEU A 202 18.26 -0.13 -1.57
CA LEU A 202 19.07 1.09 -1.54
C LEU A 202 19.48 1.46 -0.10
N PHE A 203 18.56 1.33 0.84
CA PHE A 203 18.82 1.59 2.24
C PHE A 203 19.84 0.59 2.82
N LEU A 204 19.63 -0.71 2.61
CA LEU A 204 20.53 -1.76 3.09
C LEU A 204 21.95 -1.62 2.51
N SER A 205 22.07 -1.22 1.24
CA SER A 205 23.36 -0.97 0.58
C SER A 205 24.11 0.23 1.15
N ASN A 206 23.42 1.16 1.83
CA ASN A 206 23.99 2.39 2.38
C ASN A 206 23.74 2.52 3.90
N SER A 207 23.46 1.43 4.58
CA SER A 207 23.03 1.43 5.99
C SER A 207 24.01 2.16 6.92
N ASP A 208 25.34 2.02 6.69
CA ASP A 208 26.36 2.68 7.50
C ASP A 208 26.28 4.21 7.50
N LYS A 209 25.85 4.80 6.39
CA LYS A 209 25.71 6.25 6.22
C LYS A 209 24.33 6.77 6.62
N LEU A 210 23.30 5.94 6.50
CA LEU A 210 21.90 6.31 6.68
C LEU A 210 21.33 5.99 8.07
N THR A 211 22.15 5.51 9.03
CA THR A 211 21.67 5.22 10.40
C THR A 211 21.71 6.42 11.33
N ASN A 212 22.31 7.54 10.92
CA ASN A 212 22.39 8.77 11.71
C ASN A 212 21.10 9.61 11.54
N LEU A 213 20.56 10.14 12.66
CA LEU A 213 19.33 10.94 12.64
C LEU A 213 19.34 12.08 11.63
N PRO A 214 20.40 12.93 11.53
CA PRO A 214 20.43 14.01 10.55
C PRO A 214 20.30 13.50 9.10
N SER A 215 20.99 12.42 8.77
CA SER A 215 20.94 11.80 7.43
C SER A 215 19.54 11.26 7.10
N LEU A 216 18.89 10.64 8.09
CA LEU A 216 17.52 10.12 7.94
C LEU A 216 16.52 11.27 7.75
N LEU A 217 16.65 12.37 8.49
CA LEU A 217 15.78 13.53 8.34
C LEU A 217 15.96 14.19 6.97
N ILE A 218 17.22 14.40 6.53
CA ILE A 218 17.50 14.95 5.20
C ILE A 218 16.93 14.05 4.11
N PHE A 219 17.12 12.74 4.21
CA PHE A 219 16.61 11.78 3.24
C PHE A 219 15.09 11.76 3.21
N SER A 220 14.41 11.76 4.36
CA SER A 220 12.95 11.80 4.43
C SER A 220 12.38 13.09 3.82
N LEU A 221 12.94 14.24 4.15
CA LEU A 221 12.53 15.53 3.59
C LEU A 221 12.78 15.61 2.09
N SER A 222 13.92 15.08 1.62
CA SER A 222 14.21 15.04 0.18
C SER A 222 13.19 14.18 -0.59
N MET A 223 12.79 13.03 -0.06
CA MET A 223 11.74 12.20 -0.66
C MET A 223 10.40 12.92 -0.73
N ILE A 224 10.01 13.61 0.34
CA ILE A 224 8.76 14.38 0.38
C ILE A 224 8.82 15.53 -0.63
N THR A 225 9.88 16.30 -0.65
CA THR A 225 10.04 17.44 -1.58
C THR A 225 10.07 17.01 -3.04
N VAL A 226 10.83 15.96 -3.38
CA VAL A 226 10.86 15.39 -4.72
C VAL A 226 9.48 14.89 -5.14
N GLY A 227 8.77 14.18 -4.26
CA GLY A 227 7.42 13.71 -4.52
C GLY A 227 6.45 14.86 -4.82
N PHE A 228 6.48 15.93 -4.02
CA PHE A 228 5.68 17.13 -4.27
C PHE A 228 6.06 17.84 -5.58
N LEU A 229 7.33 17.98 -5.89
CA LEU A 229 7.80 18.59 -7.13
C LEU A 229 7.30 17.82 -8.35
N ILE A 230 7.43 16.49 -8.36
CA ILE A 230 6.93 15.65 -9.46
C ILE A 230 5.41 15.81 -9.60
N MET A 231 4.67 15.80 -8.51
CA MET A 231 3.22 15.97 -8.51
C MET A 231 2.80 17.34 -9.10
N LEU A 232 3.50 18.42 -8.73
CA LEU A 232 3.25 19.76 -9.28
C LEU A 232 3.57 19.85 -10.77
N ILE A 233 4.68 19.25 -11.20
CA ILE A 233 5.09 19.22 -12.62
C ILE A 233 4.07 18.43 -13.43
N SER A 234 3.65 17.25 -12.96
CA SER A 234 2.65 16.41 -13.64
C SER A 234 1.34 17.17 -13.79
N SER A 235 0.80 17.75 -12.73
CA SER A 235 -0.43 18.55 -12.76
C SER A 235 -0.35 19.72 -13.74
N LYS A 236 0.79 20.40 -13.82
CA LYS A 236 1.00 21.51 -14.77
C LYS A 236 1.05 21.03 -16.23
N LEU A 237 1.67 19.88 -16.46
CA LEU A 237 1.71 19.27 -17.80
C LEU A 237 0.32 18.86 -18.28
N ASP A 238 -0.46 18.22 -17.44
CA ASP A 238 -1.83 17.81 -17.75
C ASP A 238 -2.74 19.02 -18.04
N TYR A 239 -2.60 20.10 -17.29
CA TYR A 239 -3.29 21.37 -17.55
C TYR A 239 -2.93 21.96 -18.91
N LEU A 240 -1.64 21.97 -19.28
CA LEU A 240 -1.18 22.49 -20.55
C LEU A 240 -1.67 21.62 -21.73
N GLU A 241 -1.71 20.30 -21.55
CA GLU A 241 -2.21 19.37 -22.56
C GLU A 241 -3.71 19.56 -22.81
N GLN A 242 -4.51 19.68 -21.75
CA GLN A 242 -5.95 19.98 -21.85
C GLN A 242 -6.19 21.31 -22.58
N LYS A 243 -5.46 22.36 -22.22
CA LYS A 243 -5.57 23.66 -22.88
C LYS A 243 -5.20 23.62 -24.39
N ASN A 244 -4.23 22.79 -24.75
CA ASN A 244 -3.85 22.58 -26.13
C ASN A 244 -4.91 21.79 -26.92
N LEU A 245 -5.54 20.80 -26.30
CA LEU A 245 -6.66 20.04 -26.88
C LEU A 245 -7.88 20.92 -27.10
N GLU A 246 -8.21 21.79 -26.17
CA GLU A 246 -9.30 22.76 -26.33
C GLU A 246 -9.03 23.75 -27.48
N LYS A 247 -7.79 24.25 -27.60
CA LYS A 247 -7.38 25.11 -28.73
C LYS A 247 -7.49 24.40 -30.07
N LYS A 248 -7.09 23.12 -30.14
CA LYS A 248 -7.22 22.30 -31.35
C LYS A 248 -8.69 22.07 -31.73
N LYS A 249 -9.56 21.74 -30.75
CA LYS A 249 -11.01 21.61 -30.97
C LYS A 249 -11.64 22.90 -31.48
N LYS A 250 -11.27 24.04 -30.89
CA LYS A 250 -11.75 25.36 -31.34
C LYS A 250 -11.31 25.68 -32.78
N LYS A 251 -10.07 25.37 -33.14
CA LYS A 251 -9.59 25.54 -34.52
C LYS A 251 -10.35 24.64 -35.51
N SER A 252 -10.55 23.35 -35.18
CA SER A 252 -11.27 22.42 -36.04
C SER A 252 -12.74 22.84 -36.26
N LEU A 253 -13.40 23.35 -35.24
CA LEU A 253 -14.74 23.92 -35.35
C LEU A 253 -14.80 25.16 -36.28
N ILE A 254 -13.81 26.06 -36.17
CA ILE A 254 -13.72 27.24 -37.06
C ILE A 254 -13.46 26.83 -38.53
N TYR A 255 -12.61 25.80 -38.76
CA TYR A 255 -12.41 25.24 -40.08
C TYR A 255 -13.69 24.61 -40.66
N PHE A 256 -14.41 23.86 -39.81
CA PHE A 256 -15.69 23.25 -40.20
C PHE A 256 -16.74 24.31 -40.58
N TYR A 257 -16.91 25.39 -39.80
CA TYR A 257 -17.81 26.49 -40.13
C TYR A 257 -17.38 27.25 -41.43
N LYS A 258 -16.07 27.42 -41.70
CA LYS A 258 -15.59 28.06 -42.93
C LYS A 258 -15.76 27.20 -44.18
N MET A 259 -16.03 25.91 -44.04
CA MET A 259 -16.21 24.98 -45.18
C MET A 259 -17.68 24.91 -45.60
N PHE A 260 -18.59 25.40 -44.76
CA PHE A 260 -20.05 25.40 -45.00
C PHE A 260 -20.66 26.82 -45.22
N LEU A 261 -19.85 27.86 -45.15
CA LEU A 261 -20.15 29.23 -45.58
C LEU A 261 -19.42 29.56 -46.88
#